data_930d969e0c0c96032f77232f19b2da80
#
_entry.id   930d969e0c0c96032f77232f19b2da80
#
_cell.length_a   1.000
_cell.length_b   1.000
_cell.length_c   1.000
_cell.angle_alpha   90.00
_cell.angle_beta   90.00
_cell.angle_gamma   90.00
#
_symmetry.space_group_name_H-M   'P 1'
#
loop_
_entity.id
_entity.type
_entity.pdbx_description
1 polymer ?
#
loop_
_entity_poly.entity_id
_entity_poly.type
_entity_poly.pdbx_seq_one_letter_code
_entity_poly.pdbx_strand_id
1 'polypeptide(L)'
;MLERADELAAEFRREGVLVLPGILARDPLFLDYVAELRALLLALYAQAGRKADEQASLATLTTELARTHRPLVGRIYDIGTGPAKLLSALRLKLHPTFMALAQAVFGPGAVVASPALSDTLHVFPPGAENFRFNLPIHQDYPYLMQSPAQITLWLSLGADTDCGGVTVWRRSHSLGLLACQRNTHGHLEVIDGERLAAGYPSTFVGGGFGDVAVIDTFSLHRSEHNLSTDRTRLVQLFRYANLNQPAATATGWASVPPRDDVRLFGRTHPDKLVEPLALSSA
;
A
#
# COMPACT_ATOMS: atom_id res chain seq x y z
N MET A 1 -8.45 -16.08 -14.74
CA MET A 1 -8.78 -15.05 -13.73
C MET A 1 -9.81 -14.05 -14.24
N LEU A 2 -9.75 -13.60 -15.49
CA LEU A 2 -10.79 -12.72 -16.08
C LEU A 2 -12.20 -13.34 -15.97
N GLU A 3 -12.34 -14.64 -16.21
CA GLU A 3 -13.60 -15.39 -16.10
C GLU A 3 -14.15 -15.48 -14.67
N ARG A 4 -13.33 -15.19 -13.66
CA ARG A 4 -13.71 -15.21 -12.24
C ARG A 4 -13.78 -13.83 -11.60
N ALA A 5 -13.70 -12.75 -12.39
CA ALA A 5 -13.65 -11.39 -11.85
C ALA A 5 -14.89 -11.06 -11.00
N ASP A 6 -16.07 -11.50 -11.41
CA ASP A 6 -17.31 -11.27 -10.67
C ASP A 6 -17.39 -12.04 -9.35
N GLU A 7 -16.90 -13.30 -9.33
CA GLU A 7 -16.81 -14.11 -8.10
C GLU A 7 -15.85 -13.45 -7.10
N LEU A 8 -14.66 -13.06 -7.58
CA LEU A 8 -13.65 -12.39 -6.77
C LEU A 8 -14.16 -11.03 -6.26
N ALA A 9 -14.88 -10.28 -7.09
CA ALA A 9 -15.49 -9.03 -6.68
C ALA A 9 -16.59 -9.23 -5.64
N ALA A 10 -17.39 -10.30 -5.75
CA ALA A 10 -18.40 -10.66 -4.75
C ALA A 10 -17.75 -11.04 -3.41
N GLU A 11 -16.69 -11.83 -3.44
CA GLU A 11 -15.89 -12.16 -2.26
C GLU A 11 -15.29 -10.92 -1.62
N PHE A 12 -14.66 -10.06 -2.44
CA PHE A 12 -14.09 -8.78 -1.98
C PHE A 12 -15.13 -7.90 -1.29
N ARG A 13 -16.30 -7.69 -1.91
CA ARG A 13 -17.38 -6.88 -1.31
C ARG A 13 -17.88 -7.44 0.01
N ARG A 14 -17.83 -8.77 0.20
CA ARG A 14 -18.23 -9.42 1.45
C ARG A 14 -17.15 -9.30 2.53
N GLU A 15 -15.88 -9.47 2.15
CA GLU A 15 -14.80 -9.62 3.11
C GLU A 15 -13.95 -8.32 3.31
N GLY A 16 -14.01 -7.37 2.37
CA GLY A 16 -13.20 -6.14 2.39
C GLY A 16 -11.73 -6.37 2.08
N VAL A 17 -11.34 -7.60 1.82
CA VAL A 17 -10.00 -8.01 1.43
C VAL A 17 -10.06 -9.27 0.57
N LEU A 18 -9.17 -9.34 -0.42
CA LEU A 18 -8.97 -10.51 -1.24
C LEU A 18 -7.47 -10.82 -1.30
N VAL A 19 -7.09 -12.07 -1.08
CA VAL A 19 -5.69 -12.50 -1.16
C VAL A 19 -5.53 -13.49 -2.31
N LEU A 20 -4.58 -13.20 -3.19
CA LEU A 20 -4.30 -13.94 -4.42
C LEU A 20 -2.83 -14.41 -4.40
N PRO A 21 -2.53 -15.57 -3.78
CA PRO A 21 -1.16 -16.04 -3.64
C PRO A 21 -0.53 -16.37 -4.99
N GLY A 22 0.70 -15.91 -5.21
CA GLY A 22 1.54 -16.24 -6.37
C GLY A 22 0.96 -15.87 -7.73
N ILE A 23 -0.09 -15.06 -7.77
CA ILE A 23 -0.84 -14.78 -9.01
C ILE A 23 0.00 -14.12 -10.09
N LEU A 24 1.00 -13.35 -9.68
CA LEU A 24 1.93 -12.66 -10.57
C LEU A 24 3.29 -13.34 -10.71
N ALA A 25 3.56 -14.41 -9.97
CA ALA A 25 4.91 -14.99 -9.89
C ALA A 25 5.50 -15.40 -11.26
N ARG A 26 4.65 -15.64 -12.27
CA ARG A 26 5.04 -15.97 -13.64
C ARG A 26 4.49 -14.99 -14.68
N ASP A 27 3.92 -13.89 -14.22
CA ASP A 27 3.34 -12.89 -15.11
C ASP A 27 4.44 -12.06 -15.80
N PRO A 28 4.43 -11.95 -17.14
CA PRO A 28 5.48 -11.24 -17.87
C PRO A 28 5.60 -9.76 -17.48
N LEU A 29 4.48 -9.05 -17.26
CA LEU A 29 4.51 -7.63 -16.90
C LEU A 29 5.09 -7.43 -15.49
N PHE A 30 4.81 -8.36 -14.58
CA PHE A 30 5.40 -8.34 -13.25
C PHE A 30 6.90 -8.64 -13.29
N LEU A 31 7.31 -9.64 -14.06
CA LEU A 31 8.72 -10.00 -14.22
C LEU A 31 9.52 -8.87 -14.90
N ASP A 32 8.95 -8.18 -15.90
CA ASP A 32 9.54 -6.99 -16.52
C ASP A 32 9.77 -5.88 -15.49
N TYR A 33 8.78 -5.61 -14.62
CA TYR A 33 8.91 -4.61 -13.56
C TYR A 33 10.02 -4.99 -12.58
N VAL A 34 10.06 -6.24 -12.13
CA VAL A 34 11.11 -6.74 -11.22
C VAL A 34 12.49 -6.63 -11.87
N ALA A 35 12.62 -6.95 -13.15
CA ALA A 35 13.89 -6.84 -13.89
C ALA A 35 14.35 -5.37 -14.01
N GLU A 36 13.43 -4.44 -14.32
CA GLU A 36 13.77 -3.01 -14.44
C GLU A 36 14.16 -2.42 -13.08
N LEU A 37 13.44 -2.77 -12.01
CA LEU A 37 13.80 -2.36 -10.64
C LEU A 37 15.17 -2.92 -10.24
N ARG A 38 15.46 -4.18 -10.60
CA ARG A 38 16.78 -4.78 -10.39
C ARG A 38 17.87 -4.02 -11.13
N ALA A 39 17.66 -3.69 -12.40
CA ALA A 39 18.64 -2.92 -13.19
C ALA A 39 18.93 -1.55 -12.53
N LEU A 40 17.92 -0.89 -12.00
CA LEU A 40 18.08 0.36 -11.24
C LEU A 40 18.96 0.15 -10.00
N LEU A 41 18.71 -0.91 -9.20
CA LEU A 41 19.53 -1.21 -8.03
C LEU A 41 20.99 -1.48 -8.41
N LEU A 42 21.24 -2.27 -9.46
CA LEU A 42 22.59 -2.55 -9.95
C LEU A 42 23.31 -1.26 -10.41
N ALA A 43 22.60 -0.35 -11.07
CA ALA A 43 23.13 0.95 -11.44
C ALA A 43 23.54 1.79 -10.21
N LEU A 44 22.75 1.75 -9.14
CA LEU A 44 23.09 2.41 -7.87
C LEU A 44 24.33 1.81 -7.20
N TYR A 45 24.51 0.49 -7.27
CA TYR A 45 25.75 -0.17 -6.81
C TYR A 45 26.97 0.33 -7.60
N ALA A 46 26.85 0.37 -8.93
CA ALA A 46 27.95 0.85 -9.79
C ALA A 46 28.30 2.32 -9.49
N GLN A 47 27.29 3.20 -9.31
CA GLN A 47 27.51 4.59 -8.91
C GLN A 47 28.20 4.72 -7.54
N ALA A 48 27.95 3.76 -6.66
CA ALA A 48 28.61 3.68 -5.35
C ALA A 48 30.03 3.05 -5.42
N GLY A 49 30.54 2.74 -6.62
CA GLY A 49 31.85 2.10 -6.81
C GLY A 49 31.92 0.66 -6.30
N ARG A 50 30.77 -0.02 -6.23
CA ARG A 50 30.65 -1.38 -5.68
C ARG A 50 30.26 -2.39 -6.75
N LYS A 51 30.69 -3.62 -6.57
CA LYS A 51 30.17 -4.77 -7.32
C LYS A 51 29.01 -5.37 -6.57
N ALA A 52 27.89 -5.56 -7.26
CA ALA A 52 26.76 -6.31 -6.76
C ALA A 52 26.84 -7.76 -7.22
N ASP A 53 26.29 -8.67 -6.43
CA ASP A 53 26.00 -10.01 -6.90
C ASP A 53 24.78 -9.93 -7.86
N GLU A 54 25.04 -10.17 -9.15
CA GLU A 54 24.00 -10.13 -10.17
C GLU A 54 22.93 -11.22 -10.00
N GLN A 55 23.16 -12.23 -9.18
CA GLN A 55 22.21 -13.30 -8.88
C GLN A 55 21.43 -13.03 -7.57
N ALA A 56 21.86 -12.07 -6.76
CA ALA A 56 21.19 -11.76 -5.50
C ALA A 56 19.73 -11.32 -5.72
N SER A 57 18.84 -11.58 -4.76
CA SER A 57 17.45 -11.13 -4.79
C SER A 57 17.33 -9.61 -4.69
N LEU A 58 16.19 -9.04 -5.10
CA LEU A 58 15.90 -7.61 -4.86
C LEU A 58 16.02 -7.26 -3.38
N ALA A 59 15.53 -8.15 -2.51
CA ALA A 59 15.59 -7.97 -1.05
C ALA A 59 17.04 -7.88 -0.56
N THR A 60 17.91 -8.79 -1.00
CA THR A 60 19.34 -8.80 -0.65
C THR A 60 20.03 -7.55 -1.17
N LEU A 61 19.89 -7.23 -2.46
CA LEU A 61 20.48 -6.03 -3.06
C LEU A 61 20.06 -4.76 -2.30
N THR A 62 18.79 -4.64 -1.97
CA THR A 62 18.27 -3.48 -1.24
C THR A 62 18.81 -3.40 0.17
N THR A 63 18.90 -4.54 0.87
CA THR A 63 19.43 -4.62 2.24
C THR A 63 20.89 -4.17 2.30
N GLU A 64 21.71 -4.67 1.40
CA GLU A 64 23.12 -4.28 1.34
C GLU A 64 23.31 -2.81 1.00
N LEU A 65 22.50 -2.30 0.05
CA LEU A 65 22.52 -0.88 -0.30
C LEU A 65 22.09 -0.01 0.89
N ALA A 66 21.07 -0.44 1.65
CA ALA A 66 20.62 0.25 2.85
C ALA A 66 21.68 0.33 3.94
N ARG A 67 22.45 -0.73 4.13
CA ARG A 67 23.56 -0.76 5.11
C ARG A 67 24.69 0.18 4.75
N THR A 68 24.95 0.39 3.46
CA THR A 68 26.16 1.07 2.98
C THR A 68 25.91 2.46 2.41
N HIS A 69 24.71 2.72 1.89
CA HIS A 69 24.34 3.96 1.22
C HIS A 69 22.90 4.38 1.59
N ARG A 70 22.63 4.47 2.88
CA ARG A 70 21.32 4.82 3.44
C ARG A 70 20.63 6.03 2.76
N PRO A 71 21.35 7.12 2.37
CA PRO A 71 20.72 8.25 1.66
C PRO A 71 20.19 7.91 0.27
N LEU A 72 20.86 7.01 -0.48
CA LEU A 72 20.41 6.57 -1.81
C LEU A 72 19.14 5.71 -1.68
N VAL A 73 19.17 4.82 -0.71
CA VAL A 73 18.03 3.95 -0.38
C VAL A 73 16.83 4.79 0.03
N GLY A 74 17.00 5.82 0.85
CA GLY A 74 15.94 6.74 1.22
C GLY A 74 15.26 7.42 0.02
N ARG A 75 15.98 7.61 -1.10
CA ARG A 75 15.42 8.17 -2.34
C ARG A 75 14.60 7.17 -3.15
N ILE A 76 14.92 5.87 -3.06
CA ILE A 76 14.11 4.80 -3.68
C ILE A 76 12.76 4.70 -2.99
N TYR A 77 12.69 5.06 -1.71
CA TYR A 77 11.55 4.86 -0.81
C TYR A 77 10.64 6.07 -0.68
N ASP A 78 10.92 7.15 -1.38
CA ASP A 78 10.11 8.35 -1.26
C ASP A 78 8.83 8.22 -2.08
N ILE A 79 7.70 8.53 -1.46
CA ILE A 79 6.39 8.57 -2.11
C ILE A 79 6.48 9.50 -3.32
N GLY A 80 6.11 8.99 -4.49
CA GLY A 80 6.16 9.77 -5.72
C GLY A 80 7.52 9.80 -6.41
N THR A 81 8.50 9.01 -5.96
CA THR A 81 9.81 8.90 -6.62
C THR A 81 9.78 8.06 -7.90
N GLY A 82 10.84 8.18 -8.70
CA GLY A 82 10.99 7.49 -9.96
C GLY A 82 10.72 5.98 -9.94
N PRO A 83 11.25 5.20 -8.96
CA PRO A 83 11.05 3.75 -8.94
C PRO A 83 9.60 3.29 -8.87
N ALA A 84 8.74 4.00 -8.15
CA ALA A 84 7.31 3.68 -8.10
C ALA A 84 6.57 4.03 -9.41
N LYS A 85 7.24 4.77 -10.31
CA LYS A 85 6.70 5.28 -11.57
C LYS A 85 7.48 4.80 -12.79
N LEU A 86 8.25 3.73 -12.66
CA LEU A 86 8.84 3.05 -13.81
C LEU A 86 7.75 2.71 -14.84
N LEU A 87 8.07 2.80 -16.11
CA LEU A 87 7.08 2.50 -17.16
C LEU A 87 6.56 1.06 -17.07
N SER A 88 7.41 0.13 -16.63
CA SER A 88 7.00 -1.25 -16.33
C SER A 88 6.00 -1.32 -15.17
N ALA A 89 6.19 -0.52 -14.11
CA ALA A 89 5.22 -0.43 -13.02
C ALA A 89 3.87 0.11 -13.50
N LEU A 90 3.87 1.15 -14.36
CA LEU A 90 2.64 1.68 -14.95
C LEU A 90 1.94 0.67 -15.87
N ARG A 91 2.70 -0.09 -16.68
CA ARG A 91 2.15 -1.19 -17.49
C ARG A 91 1.54 -2.27 -16.60
N LEU A 92 2.23 -2.66 -15.52
CA LEU A 92 1.72 -3.63 -14.55
C LEU A 92 0.44 -3.12 -13.86
N LYS A 93 0.37 -1.84 -13.52
CA LYS A 93 -0.84 -1.23 -12.97
C LYS A 93 -2.03 -1.36 -13.92
N LEU A 94 -1.81 -1.26 -15.23
CA LEU A 94 -2.85 -1.42 -16.24
C LEU A 94 -3.05 -2.88 -16.67
N HIS A 95 -2.56 -3.84 -15.87
CA HIS A 95 -2.75 -5.26 -16.13
C HIS A 95 -4.23 -5.60 -16.35
N PRO A 96 -4.60 -6.30 -17.44
CA PRO A 96 -6.01 -6.58 -17.77
C PRO A 96 -6.80 -7.21 -16.63
N THR A 97 -6.18 -8.08 -15.84
CA THR A 97 -6.80 -8.71 -14.68
C THR A 97 -7.14 -7.69 -13.58
N PHE A 98 -6.25 -6.75 -13.30
CA PHE A 98 -6.50 -5.73 -12.28
C PHE A 98 -7.59 -4.76 -12.73
N MET A 99 -7.57 -4.40 -14.01
CA MET A 99 -8.61 -3.54 -14.58
C MET A 99 -9.99 -4.22 -14.55
N ALA A 100 -10.06 -5.51 -14.94
CA ALA A 100 -11.31 -6.27 -14.87
C ALA A 100 -11.81 -6.43 -13.42
N LEU A 101 -10.91 -6.71 -12.47
CA LEU A 101 -11.27 -6.80 -11.07
C LEU A 101 -11.77 -5.46 -10.51
N ALA A 102 -11.08 -4.35 -10.79
CA ALA A 102 -11.53 -3.02 -10.37
C ALA A 102 -12.90 -2.69 -10.96
N GLN A 103 -13.12 -2.97 -12.25
CA GLN A 103 -14.41 -2.77 -12.90
C GLN A 103 -15.53 -3.63 -12.27
N ALA A 104 -15.24 -4.90 -11.96
CA ALA A 104 -16.20 -5.80 -11.32
C ALA A 104 -16.50 -5.37 -9.88
N VAL A 105 -15.49 -4.91 -9.13
CA VAL A 105 -15.66 -4.41 -7.74
C VAL A 105 -16.54 -3.15 -7.71
N PHE A 106 -16.26 -2.20 -8.57
CA PHE A 106 -16.97 -0.92 -8.58
C PHE A 106 -18.33 -1.00 -9.30
N GLY A 107 -18.53 -2.04 -10.12
CA GLY A 107 -19.78 -2.30 -10.82
C GLY A 107 -19.95 -1.55 -12.13
N PRO A 108 -21.11 -1.76 -12.80
CA PRO A 108 -21.39 -1.16 -14.11
C PRO A 108 -21.47 0.37 -14.01
N GLY A 109 -20.95 1.04 -15.04
CA GLY A 109 -20.90 2.50 -15.10
C GLY A 109 -19.81 3.14 -14.25
N ALA A 110 -18.94 2.36 -13.62
CA ALA A 110 -17.80 2.90 -12.87
C ALA A 110 -16.82 3.63 -13.80
N VAL A 111 -16.40 4.82 -13.37
CA VAL A 111 -15.33 5.59 -14.00
C VAL A 111 -14.07 5.36 -13.18
N VAL A 112 -13.25 4.39 -13.61
CA VAL A 112 -12.08 3.97 -12.87
C VAL A 112 -10.90 4.90 -13.16
N ALA A 113 -10.32 5.42 -12.11
CA ALA A 113 -9.15 6.29 -12.19
C ALA A 113 -8.04 5.82 -11.25
N SER A 114 -6.84 6.29 -11.54
CA SER A 114 -5.70 6.19 -10.63
C SER A 114 -5.64 7.44 -9.77
N PRO A 115 -5.75 7.34 -8.44
CA PRO A 115 -5.51 8.47 -7.56
C PRO A 115 -4.09 9.03 -7.77
N ALA A 116 -3.93 10.35 -7.81
CA ALA A 116 -2.62 10.96 -7.91
C ALA A 116 -1.78 10.63 -6.66
N LEU A 117 -0.47 10.46 -6.84
CA LEU A 117 0.52 10.14 -5.79
C LEU A 117 0.23 8.86 -4.98
N SER A 118 -0.63 8.00 -5.48
CA SER A 118 -1.06 6.80 -4.78
C SER A 118 -0.18 5.57 -5.05
N ASP A 119 0.64 5.62 -6.10
CA ASP A 119 1.53 4.51 -6.44
C ASP A 119 2.82 4.66 -5.64
N THR A 120 3.11 3.69 -4.81
CA THR A 120 4.25 3.76 -3.89
C THR A 120 5.00 2.44 -3.83
N LEU A 121 6.32 2.51 -3.87
CA LEU A 121 7.18 1.39 -3.53
C LEU A 121 7.55 1.51 -2.06
N HIS A 122 7.00 0.63 -1.25
CA HIS A 122 7.30 0.56 0.18
C HIS A 122 8.46 -0.41 0.41
N VAL A 123 9.38 0.00 1.25
CA VAL A 123 10.55 -0.77 1.58
C VAL A 123 10.73 -0.79 3.08
N PHE A 124 10.78 -2.00 3.61
CA PHE A 124 10.90 -2.27 5.02
C PHE A 124 12.25 -2.96 5.28
N PRO A 125 13.31 -2.18 5.59
CA PRO A 125 14.60 -2.74 5.94
C PRO A 125 14.52 -3.64 7.18
N PRO A 126 15.53 -4.50 7.41
CA PRO A 126 15.64 -5.25 8.65
C PRO A 126 15.68 -4.34 9.88
N GLY A 127 15.02 -4.79 10.96
CA GLY A 127 15.00 -4.09 12.24
C GLY A 127 13.76 -3.22 12.47
N ALA A 128 13.43 -3.02 13.73
CA ALA A 128 12.16 -2.43 14.20
C ALA A 128 12.02 -0.91 13.99
N GLU A 129 13.08 -0.19 13.56
CA GLU A 129 13.11 1.28 13.61
C GLU A 129 12.52 1.99 12.37
N ASN A 130 11.92 1.28 11.44
CA ASN A 130 11.37 1.93 10.25
C ASN A 130 9.95 2.43 10.49
N PHE A 131 9.80 3.48 11.27
CA PHE A 131 8.51 4.09 11.59
C PHE A 131 7.75 4.63 10.38
N ARG A 132 8.43 4.92 9.26
CA ARG A 132 7.83 5.60 8.11
C ARG A 132 6.73 4.80 7.44
N PHE A 133 6.85 3.47 7.40
CA PHE A 133 5.91 2.58 6.72
C PHE A 133 5.26 1.56 7.66
N ASN A 134 5.66 1.53 8.93
CA ASN A 134 5.01 0.72 9.94
C ASN A 134 3.76 1.45 10.46
N LEU A 135 2.73 1.46 9.63
CA LEU A 135 1.48 2.13 9.94
C LEU A 135 0.72 1.36 11.03
N PRO A 136 0.17 2.06 12.04
CA PRO A 136 -0.70 1.47 13.06
C PRO A 136 -2.01 0.98 12.43
N ILE A 137 -2.99 0.56 13.22
CA ILE A 137 -4.32 0.25 12.71
C ILE A 137 -4.94 1.51 12.12
N HIS A 138 -5.20 1.47 10.83
CA HIS A 138 -5.72 2.60 10.05
C HIS A 138 -6.67 2.15 8.96
N GLN A 139 -7.25 3.12 8.30
CA GLN A 139 -7.99 3.01 7.04
C GLN A 139 -7.24 3.82 5.98
N ASP A 140 -7.24 3.40 4.73
CA ASP A 140 -6.57 4.13 3.65
C ASP A 140 -7.29 5.42 3.26
N TYR A 141 -8.62 5.49 3.40
CA TYR A 141 -9.41 6.63 2.96
C TYR A 141 -8.95 7.98 3.54
N PRO A 142 -8.61 8.13 4.83
CA PRO A 142 -8.12 9.41 5.36
C PRO A 142 -6.84 9.95 4.70
N TYR A 143 -6.04 9.07 4.10
CA TYR A 143 -4.84 9.46 3.35
C TYR A 143 -5.11 9.79 1.88
N LEU A 144 -6.21 9.23 1.31
CA LEU A 144 -6.45 9.21 -0.14
C LEU A 144 -7.93 9.42 -0.44
N MET A 145 -8.43 10.60 -0.14
CA MET A 145 -9.85 10.92 -0.15
C MET A 145 -10.48 11.11 -1.54
N GLN A 146 -9.88 10.63 -2.61
CA GLN A 146 -10.37 10.84 -3.96
C GLN A 146 -11.75 10.25 -4.18
N SER A 147 -12.02 9.09 -3.60
CA SER A 147 -13.34 8.43 -3.66
C SER A 147 -13.50 7.47 -2.47
N PRO A 148 -14.70 7.37 -1.88
CA PRO A 148 -15.01 6.32 -0.91
C PRO A 148 -15.06 4.92 -1.53
N ALA A 149 -15.23 4.81 -2.85
CA ALA A 149 -15.08 3.57 -3.60
C ALA A 149 -13.66 3.48 -4.17
N GLN A 150 -12.73 3.05 -3.34
CA GLN A 150 -11.33 2.93 -3.68
C GLN A 150 -10.78 1.59 -3.19
N ILE A 151 -9.87 1.02 -3.94
CA ILE A 151 -9.16 -0.21 -3.59
C ILE A 151 -7.65 0.00 -3.68
N THR A 152 -6.94 -0.65 -2.77
CA THR A 152 -5.47 -0.73 -2.78
C THR A 152 -5.05 -2.14 -3.18
N LEU A 153 -4.22 -2.24 -4.21
CA LEU A 153 -3.50 -3.45 -4.54
C LEU A 153 -2.14 -3.41 -3.85
N TRP A 154 -1.91 -4.38 -2.99
CA TRP A 154 -0.66 -4.62 -2.28
C TRP A 154 0.06 -5.77 -2.98
N LEU A 155 1.18 -5.49 -3.67
CA LEU A 155 1.92 -6.46 -4.47
C LEU A 155 3.27 -6.75 -3.81
N SER A 156 3.52 -8.01 -3.48
CA SER A 156 4.81 -8.43 -2.95
C SER A 156 5.84 -8.65 -4.06
N LEU A 157 7.00 -8.01 -3.90
CA LEU A 157 8.16 -8.21 -4.79
C LEU A 157 9.11 -9.31 -4.26
N GLY A 158 8.67 -10.05 -3.27
CA GLY A 158 9.38 -11.12 -2.62
C GLY A 158 9.79 -10.73 -1.20
N ALA A 159 9.28 -11.50 -0.27
CA ALA A 159 9.67 -11.52 1.12
C ALA A 159 9.28 -12.88 1.69
N ASP A 160 9.93 -13.26 2.75
CA ASP A 160 9.47 -14.36 3.57
C ASP A 160 8.56 -13.82 4.69
N THR A 161 7.81 -14.69 5.34
CA THR A 161 6.86 -14.30 6.37
C THR A 161 7.49 -13.58 7.56
N ASP A 162 8.76 -13.83 7.85
CA ASP A 162 9.53 -13.13 8.88
C ASP A 162 9.91 -11.68 8.51
N CYS A 163 9.79 -11.31 7.24
CA CYS A 163 9.94 -9.92 6.81
C CYS A 163 8.68 -9.07 7.11
N GLY A 164 7.71 -9.61 7.84
CA GLY A 164 6.44 -8.96 8.12
C GLY A 164 5.49 -8.96 6.92
N GLY A 165 4.44 -8.15 6.97
CA GLY A 165 3.40 -8.11 5.97
C GLY A 165 2.38 -7.03 6.26
N VAL A 166 1.14 -7.31 5.93
CA VAL A 166 -0.01 -6.52 6.35
C VAL A 166 -1.04 -7.45 7.01
N THR A 167 -1.55 -7.05 8.16
CA THR A 167 -2.73 -7.67 8.77
C THR A 167 -3.95 -6.86 8.40
N VAL A 168 -4.97 -7.53 7.86
CA VAL A 168 -6.25 -6.93 7.48
C VAL A 168 -7.36 -7.62 8.26
N TRP A 169 -8.25 -6.86 8.86
CA TRP A 169 -9.43 -7.39 9.56
C TRP A 169 -10.59 -7.48 8.59
N ARG A 170 -10.96 -8.72 8.26
CA ARG A 170 -12.00 -9.04 7.29
C ARG A 170 -13.34 -8.49 7.75
N ARG A 171 -14.12 -7.93 6.82
CA ARG A 171 -15.45 -7.33 7.06
C ARG A 171 -15.45 -6.03 7.85
N SER A 172 -14.30 -5.55 8.34
CA SER A 172 -14.22 -4.29 9.09
C SER A 172 -14.55 -3.06 8.23
N HIS A 173 -14.47 -3.17 6.89
CA HIS A 173 -14.92 -2.12 5.97
C HIS A 173 -16.40 -1.76 6.15
N SER A 174 -17.23 -2.69 6.66
CA SER A 174 -18.64 -2.45 6.97
C SER A 174 -18.87 -1.42 8.09
N LEU A 175 -17.83 -1.08 8.86
CA LEU A 175 -17.87 0.00 9.85
C LEU A 175 -17.91 1.39 9.21
N GLY A 176 -17.66 1.49 7.90
CA GLY A 176 -17.51 2.76 7.20
C GLY A 176 -16.30 3.56 7.69
N LEU A 177 -16.36 4.88 7.52
CA LEU A 177 -15.29 5.78 7.94
C LEU A 177 -15.28 5.96 9.46
N LEU A 178 -14.17 5.59 10.06
CA LEU A 178 -13.94 5.68 11.50
C LEU A 178 -13.23 6.98 11.90
N ALA A 179 -13.43 7.39 13.14
CA ALA A 179 -12.66 8.47 13.73
C ALA A 179 -11.19 8.07 13.87
N CYS A 180 -10.30 9.00 13.58
CA CYS A 180 -8.87 8.79 13.68
C CYS A 180 -8.17 9.97 14.38
N GLN A 181 -6.98 9.72 14.83
CA GLN A 181 -6.10 10.70 15.44
C GLN A 181 -4.68 10.58 14.83
N ARG A 182 -3.89 11.64 14.98
CA ARG A 182 -2.48 11.59 14.60
C ARG A 182 -1.66 11.04 15.76
N ASN A 183 -0.89 9.99 15.50
CA ASN A 183 0.02 9.46 16.52
C ASN A 183 1.33 10.28 16.60
N THR A 184 2.22 9.91 17.53
CA THR A 184 3.51 10.58 17.76
C THR A 184 4.46 10.55 16.56
N HIS A 185 4.26 9.62 15.62
CA HIS A 185 5.05 9.50 14.39
C HIS A 185 4.40 10.24 13.20
N GLY A 186 3.26 10.91 13.42
CA GLY A 186 2.53 11.66 12.40
C GLY A 186 1.58 10.84 11.53
N HIS A 187 1.41 9.53 11.82
CA HIS A 187 0.46 8.68 11.12
C HIS A 187 -0.96 8.86 11.66
N LEU A 188 -1.94 8.72 10.78
CA LEU A 188 -3.34 8.61 11.20
C LEU A 188 -3.59 7.19 11.69
N GLU A 189 -4.10 7.08 12.90
CA GLU A 189 -4.51 5.81 13.49
C GLU A 189 -5.98 5.87 13.89
N VAL A 190 -6.68 4.75 13.75
CA VAL A 190 -8.09 4.65 14.17
C VAL A 190 -8.17 4.65 15.69
N ILE A 191 -9.03 5.51 16.24
CA ILE A 191 -9.28 5.57 17.68
C ILE A 191 -9.89 4.25 18.15
N ASP A 192 -9.38 3.70 19.25
CA ASP A 192 -9.74 2.37 19.74
C ASP A 192 -9.54 1.25 18.71
N GLY A 193 -8.60 1.41 17.77
CA GLY A 193 -8.39 0.50 16.65
C GLY A 193 -8.26 -0.97 17.08
N GLU A 194 -7.48 -1.27 18.13
CA GLU A 194 -7.31 -2.64 18.64
C GLU A 194 -8.63 -3.23 19.15
N ARG A 195 -9.43 -2.44 19.88
CA ARG A 195 -10.74 -2.88 20.39
C ARG A 195 -11.72 -3.13 19.27
N LEU A 196 -11.75 -2.28 18.25
CA LEU A 196 -12.62 -2.45 17.09
C LEU A 196 -12.20 -3.65 16.26
N ALA A 197 -10.90 -3.79 16.01
CA ALA A 197 -10.32 -4.87 15.24
C ALA A 197 -10.56 -6.25 15.88
N ALA A 198 -10.56 -6.35 17.21
CA ALA A 198 -10.83 -7.59 17.95
C ALA A 198 -12.21 -8.20 17.63
N GLY A 199 -13.16 -7.41 17.13
CA GLY A 199 -14.47 -7.89 16.70
C GLY A 199 -14.50 -8.58 15.34
N TYR A 200 -13.37 -8.62 14.61
CA TYR A 200 -13.31 -9.11 13.23
C TYR A 200 -12.20 -10.16 13.04
N PRO A 201 -12.43 -11.19 12.22
CA PRO A 201 -11.38 -12.14 11.90
C PRO A 201 -10.26 -11.46 11.11
N SER A 202 -9.02 -11.70 11.51
CA SER A 202 -7.85 -11.16 10.81
C SER A 202 -7.35 -12.09 9.70
N THR A 203 -6.73 -11.49 8.69
CA THR A 203 -5.98 -12.17 7.65
C THR A 203 -4.60 -11.55 7.56
N PHE A 204 -3.56 -12.36 7.71
CA PHE A 204 -2.20 -11.93 7.50
C PHE A 204 -1.78 -12.18 6.05
N VAL A 205 -1.20 -11.17 5.42
CA VAL A 205 -0.61 -11.24 4.09
C VAL A 205 0.88 -11.05 4.23
N GLY A 206 1.62 -12.14 4.23
CA GLY A 206 3.07 -12.13 4.45
C GLY A 206 3.90 -11.84 3.21
N GLY A 207 3.36 -12.08 2.04
CA GLY A 207 3.95 -11.66 0.79
C GLY A 207 5.01 -12.57 0.18
N GLY A 208 4.64 -13.75 -0.32
CA GLY A 208 5.45 -14.48 -1.29
C GLY A 208 5.67 -13.67 -2.58
N PHE A 209 6.65 -14.07 -3.39
CA PHE A 209 6.92 -13.42 -4.67
C PHE A 209 5.71 -13.50 -5.60
N GLY A 210 5.20 -12.33 -5.98
CA GLY A 210 4.03 -12.22 -6.86
C GLY A 210 2.68 -12.40 -6.17
N ASP A 211 2.63 -12.41 -4.83
CA ASP A 211 1.38 -12.34 -4.09
C ASP A 211 0.73 -10.97 -4.27
N VAL A 212 -0.60 -10.97 -4.34
CA VAL A 212 -1.40 -9.76 -4.40
C VAL A 212 -2.47 -9.80 -3.30
N ALA A 213 -2.58 -8.73 -2.53
CA ALA A 213 -3.78 -8.46 -1.74
C ALA A 213 -4.53 -7.27 -2.33
N VAL A 214 -5.85 -7.36 -2.35
CA VAL A 214 -6.75 -6.25 -2.69
C VAL A 214 -7.44 -5.84 -1.40
N ILE A 215 -7.31 -4.58 -1.01
CA ILE A 215 -7.78 -4.08 0.28
C ILE A 215 -8.77 -2.93 0.04
N ASP A 216 -9.92 -3.01 0.69
CA ASP A 216 -10.92 -1.93 0.67
C ASP A 216 -10.41 -0.72 1.47
N THR A 217 -10.67 0.47 0.98
CA THR A 217 -10.20 1.74 1.59
C THR A 217 -10.68 1.96 3.03
N PHE A 218 -11.77 1.30 3.44
CA PHE A 218 -12.30 1.34 4.81
C PHE A 218 -11.94 0.12 5.65
N SER A 219 -11.29 -0.90 5.09
CA SER A 219 -10.84 -2.04 5.87
C SER A 219 -9.80 -1.63 6.89
N LEU A 220 -9.99 -2.04 8.15
CA LEU A 220 -8.97 -1.92 9.18
C LEU A 220 -7.77 -2.77 8.78
N HIS A 221 -6.59 -2.16 8.77
CA HIS A 221 -5.36 -2.90 8.52
C HIS A 221 -4.16 -2.20 9.19
N ARG A 222 -3.08 -2.97 9.36
CA ARG A 222 -1.81 -2.43 9.87
C ARG A 222 -0.63 -3.07 9.18
N SER A 223 0.49 -2.37 9.15
CA SER A 223 1.77 -2.94 8.73
C SER A 223 2.36 -3.77 9.87
N GLU A 224 2.82 -4.99 9.55
CA GLU A 224 3.58 -5.79 10.50
C GLU A 224 5.09 -5.54 10.34
N HIS A 225 5.80 -5.58 11.45
CA HIS A 225 7.24 -5.30 11.50
C HIS A 225 8.03 -6.33 10.71
N ASN A 226 9.12 -5.87 10.09
CA ASN A 226 10.12 -6.76 9.53
C ASN A 226 11.02 -7.27 10.66
N LEU A 227 10.85 -8.54 11.02
CA LEU A 227 11.62 -9.21 12.06
C LEU A 227 12.88 -9.89 11.51
N SER A 228 13.06 -9.95 10.20
CA SER A 228 14.28 -10.45 9.59
C SER A 228 15.49 -9.59 9.97
N THR A 229 16.65 -10.19 10.13
CA THR A 229 17.91 -9.50 10.43
C THR A 229 18.70 -9.11 9.18
N ASP A 230 18.35 -9.66 8.03
CA ASP A 230 19.16 -9.61 6.82
C ASP A 230 18.37 -9.40 5.52
N ARG A 231 17.03 -9.34 5.57
CA ARG A 231 16.19 -9.22 4.38
C ARG A 231 15.26 -8.02 4.46
N THR A 232 15.20 -7.30 3.37
CA THR A 232 14.28 -6.17 3.18
C THR A 232 12.98 -6.67 2.52
N ARG A 233 11.82 -6.30 3.08
CA ARG A 233 10.54 -6.47 2.39
C ARG A 233 10.33 -5.33 1.41
N LEU A 234 9.93 -5.68 0.19
CA LEU A 234 9.59 -4.76 -0.89
C LEU A 234 8.14 -4.97 -1.32
N VAL A 235 7.37 -3.90 -1.34
CA VAL A 235 5.94 -3.93 -1.69
C VAL A 235 5.62 -2.79 -2.63
N GLN A 236 5.05 -3.10 -3.79
CA GLN A 236 4.46 -2.10 -4.67
C GLN A 236 2.97 -1.94 -4.35
N LEU A 237 2.53 -0.72 -4.12
CA LEU A 237 1.12 -0.38 -3.99
C LEU A 237 0.62 0.28 -5.27
N PHE A 238 -0.52 -0.18 -5.75
CA PHE A 238 -1.33 0.50 -6.76
C PHE A 238 -2.72 0.78 -6.19
N ARG A 239 -3.33 1.86 -6.63
CA ARG A 239 -4.67 2.21 -6.18
C ARG A 239 -5.57 2.54 -7.36
N TYR A 240 -6.85 2.14 -7.24
CA TYR A 240 -7.90 2.47 -8.18
C TYR A 240 -9.06 3.09 -7.42
N ALA A 241 -9.69 4.09 -8.01
CA ALA A 241 -10.82 4.80 -7.45
C ALA A 241 -11.93 4.90 -8.48
N ASN A 242 -13.19 4.75 -8.04
CA ASN A 242 -14.33 5.06 -8.87
C ASN A 242 -14.72 6.54 -8.68
N LEU A 243 -14.53 7.35 -9.71
CA LEU A 243 -14.83 8.78 -9.67
C LEU A 243 -16.33 9.08 -9.81
N ASN A 244 -17.13 8.11 -10.27
CA ASN A 244 -18.58 8.24 -10.40
C ASN A 244 -19.30 7.95 -9.08
N GLN A 245 -18.83 8.58 -8.01
CA GLN A 245 -19.44 8.50 -6.68
C GLN A 245 -19.86 9.90 -6.23
N PRO A 246 -21.07 10.07 -5.67
CA PRO A 246 -21.55 11.40 -5.24
C PRO A 246 -20.60 12.10 -4.27
N ALA A 247 -20.00 11.36 -3.32
CA ALA A 247 -19.02 11.91 -2.39
C ALA A 247 -17.71 12.33 -3.08
N ALA A 248 -17.27 11.63 -4.12
CA ALA A 248 -16.10 12.00 -4.89
C ALA A 248 -16.33 13.29 -5.69
N THR A 249 -17.52 13.44 -6.30
CA THR A 249 -17.89 14.65 -7.02
C THR A 249 -18.07 15.85 -6.09
N ALA A 250 -18.61 15.63 -4.90
CA ALA A 250 -18.79 16.69 -3.88
C ALA A 250 -17.45 17.29 -3.41
N THR A 251 -16.36 16.50 -3.40
CA THR A 251 -15.01 16.97 -3.08
C THR A 251 -14.23 17.46 -4.30
N GLY A 252 -14.83 17.47 -5.49
CA GLY A 252 -14.15 17.84 -6.74
C GLY A 252 -13.02 16.87 -7.12
N TRP A 253 -13.19 15.59 -6.79
CA TRP A 253 -12.16 14.55 -7.00
C TRP A 253 -10.81 14.89 -6.38
N ALA A 254 -10.83 15.54 -5.23
CA ALA A 254 -9.63 16.04 -4.58
C ALA A 254 -8.64 14.91 -4.34
N SER A 255 -7.53 15.00 -5.04
CA SER A 255 -6.35 14.20 -4.79
C SER A 255 -5.36 15.05 -4.02
N VAL A 256 -5.02 14.63 -2.81
CA VAL A 256 -4.26 15.47 -1.89
C VAL A 256 -2.79 15.12 -1.95
N PRO A 257 -1.90 16.11 -1.99
CA PRO A 257 -0.49 15.89 -1.72
C PRO A 257 -0.30 15.27 -0.33
N PRO A 258 0.63 14.33 -0.13
CA PRO A 258 0.81 13.61 1.13
C PRO A 258 1.04 14.47 2.38
N ARG A 259 1.39 15.74 2.21
CA ARG A 259 1.60 16.69 3.31
C ARG A 259 0.34 17.43 3.75
N ASP A 260 -0.70 17.42 2.92
CA ASP A 260 -1.95 18.15 3.16
C ASP A 260 -3.15 17.23 3.39
N ASP A 261 -2.93 15.91 3.36
CA ASP A 261 -3.95 14.88 3.57
C ASP A 261 -4.74 15.10 4.86
N VAL A 262 -4.05 15.27 5.99
CA VAL A 262 -4.67 15.47 7.29
C VAL A 262 -5.44 16.79 7.36
N ARG A 263 -4.92 17.86 6.77
CA ARG A 263 -5.62 19.16 6.75
C ARG A 263 -6.89 19.11 5.93
N LEU A 264 -6.85 18.47 4.77
CA LEU A 264 -8.04 18.30 3.97
C LEU A 264 -9.02 17.36 4.64
N PHE A 265 -8.56 16.23 5.18
CA PHE A 265 -9.39 15.30 5.93
C PHE A 265 -10.09 15.99 7.09
N GLY A 266 -9.37 16.74 7.92
CA GLY A 266 -9.95 17.51 9.03
C GLY A 266 -10.97 18.58 8.61
N ARG A 267 -10.81 19.19 7.42
CA ARG A 267 -11.79 20.16 6.90
C ARG A 267 -13.05 19.49 6.35
N THR A 268 -12.92 18.35 5.70
CA THR A 268 -14.03 17.65 5.06
C THR A 268 -14.75 16.70 6.01
N HIS A 269 -14.07 16.23 7.05
CA HIS A 269 -14.59 15.30 8.06
C HIS A 269 -14.18 15.74 9.46
N PRO A 270 -14.62 16.92 9.94
CA PRO A 270 -14.18 17.49 11.22
C PRO A 270 -14.58 16.63 12.42
N ASP A 271 -15.64 15.85 12.30
CA ASP A 271 -16.11 14.90 13.30
C ASP A 271 -15.33 13.57 13.33
N LYS A 272 -14.44 13.36 12.37
CA LYS A 272 -13.65 12.11 12.22
C LYS A 272 -12.18 12.28 12.56
N LEU A 273 -11.66 13.50 12.59
CA LEU A 273 -10.30 13.79 13.03
C LEU A 273 -10.32 14.34 14.44
N VAL A 274 -9.79 13.56 15.39
CA VAL A 274 -9.57 14.01 16.77
C VAL A 274 -8.10 14.41 16.89
N GLU A 275 -7.85 15.71 17.06
CA GLU A 275 -6.51 16.20 17.36
C GLU A 275 -6.13 15.71 18.77
N PRO A 276 -4.90 15.19 18.97
CA PRO A 276 -4.42 14.91 20.31
C PRO A 276 -4.49 16.21 21.10
N LEU A 277 -5.14 16.15 22.27
CA LEU A 277 -5.13 17.27 23.21
C LEU A 277 -3.67 17.75 23.34
N ALA A 278 -3.42 18.99 22.95
CA ALA A 278 -2.12 19.58 23.11
C ALA A 278 -1.71 19.35 24.58
N LEU A 279 -0.69 18.53 24.78
CA LEU A 279 -0.08 18.41 26.10
C LEU A 279 0.36 19.83 26.44
N SER A 280 -0.38 20.47 27.33
CA SER A 280 -0.03 21.78 27.87
C SER A 280 1.40 21.65 28.38
N SER A 281 2.31 22.35 27.71
CA SER A 281 3.67 22.57 28.20
C SER A 281 3.55 23.16 29.58
N ALA A 282 3.72 22.31 30.59
CA ALA A 282 3.95 22.74 31.97
C ALA A 282 5.43 23.05 32.16
#